data_995e8db7a9994e03737fb4b10e60923a
#
_entry.id   995e8db7a9994e03737fb4b10e60923a
#
_cell.length_a   1.000
_cell.length_b   1.000
_cell.length_c   1.000
_cell.angle_alpha   90.00
_cell.angle_beta   90.00
_cell.angle_gamma   90.00
#
_symmetry.space_group_name_H-M   'P 1'
#
loop_
_entity.id
_entity.type
_entity.pdbx_description
1 polymer ?
#
loop_
_entity_poly.entity_id
_entity_poly.type
_entity_poly.pdbx_seq_one_letter_code
_entity_poly.pdbx_strand_id
1 'polypeptide(L)'
;MDILLAALSIFFLRLLDQTLGTLRVLYVNKGKPVFGAVMGFIESAIWVVAISQVIQDLNDPFLIFGYALGFASGTIMGSYIENTIAIGDIVVRIFAPKDTESMGIAKELREKGFGVTIVNGEGLQGEVSITWCVTPRKRLKEVLKIVSEINPDAYVTTEPTNPTTLTGNRK
;
A
#
# COMPACT_ATOMS: atom_id res chain seq x y z
N MET A 1 -36.31 16.75 5.58
CA MET A 1 -34.84 16.89 5.55
C MET A 1 -34.50 17.28 4.12
N ASP A 2 -33.72 18.33 3.91
CA ASP A 2 -33.39 18.74 2.57
C ASP A 2 -32.67 17.61 1.83
N ILE A 3 -33.10 17.31 0.62
CA ILE A 3 -32.52 16.21 -0.22
C ILE A 3 -31.01 16.33 -0.31
N LEU A 4 -30.49 17.56 -0.35
CA LEU A 4 -29.06 17.81 -0.37
C LEU A 4 -28.35 17.33 0.92
N LEU A 5 -28.96 17.55 2.09
CA LEU A 5 -28.41 17.06 3.37
C LEU A 5 -28.45 15.54 3.46
N ALA A 6 -29.51 14.91 2.92
CA ALA A 6 -29.60 13.46 2.83
C ALA A 6 -28.51 12.90 1.89
N ALA A 7 -28.34 13.45 0.70
CA ALA A 7 -27.31 13.03 -0.24
C ALA A 7 -25.89 13.21 0.35
N LEU A 8 -25.66 14.31 1.07
CA LEU A 8 -24.36 14.54 1.74
C LEU A 8 -24.10 13.54 2.87
N SER A 9 -25.14 13.22 3.68
CA SER A 9 -25.00 12.20 4.74
C SER A 9 -24.67 10.81 4.15
N ILE A 10 -25.34 10.41 3.08
CA ILE A 10 -25.08 9.18 2.34
C ILE A 10 -23.66 9.18 1.79
N PHE A 11 -23.22 10.28 1.19
CA PHE A 11 -21.86 10.43 0.69
C PHE A 11 -20.82 10.15 1.78
N PHE A 12 -20.92 10.79 2.95
CA PHE A 12 -19.96 10.58 4.04
C PHE A 12 -20.02 9.17 4.63
N LEU A 13 -21.21 8.60 4.78
CA LEU A 13 -21.36 7.22 5.25
C LEU A 13 -20.67 6.24 4.28
N ARG A 14 -20.88 6.41 2.98
CA ARG A 14 -20.24 5.58 1.94
C ARG A 14 -18.74 5.80 1.85
N LEU A 15 -18.28 7.03 2.02
CA LEU A 15 -16.85 7.34 2.09
C LEU A 15 -16.17 6.59 3.24
N LEU A 16 -16.75 6.62 4.43
CA LEU A 16 -16.22 5.92 5.61
C LEU A 16 -16.29 4.40 5.43
N ASP A 17 -17.42 3.88 5.02
CA ASP A 17 -17.65 2.47 4.75
C ASP A 17 -16.62 1.89 3.76
N GLN A 18 -16.47 2.51 2.60
CA GLN A 18 -15.53 2.04 1.58
C GLN A 18 -14.06 2.21 1.99
N THR A 19 -13.75 3.26 2.76
CA THR A 19 -12.41 3.42 3.35
C THR A 19 -12.08 2.27 4.29
N LEU A 20 -13.01 1.89 5.18
CA LEU A 20 -12.86 0.75 6.08
C LEU A 20 -12.74 -0.58 5.31
N GLY A 21 -13.54 -0.76 4.25
CA GLY A 21 -13.47 -1.95 3.39
C GLY A 21 -12.10 -2.13 2.75
N THR A 22 -11.50 -1.05 2.26
CA THR A 22 -10.15 -1.06 1.70
C THR A 22 -9.12 -1.47 2.75
N LEU A 23 -9.18 -0.91 3.95
CA LEU A 23 -8.26 -1.24 5.05
C LEU A 23 -8.49 -2.66 5.56
N ARG A 24 -9.72 -3.14 5.62
CA ARG A 24 -10.06 -4.51 6.00
C ARG A 24 -9.33 -5.52 5.12
N VAL A 25 -9.42 -5.36 3.80
CA VAL A 25 -8.72 -6.23 2.84
C VAL A 25 -7.22 -6.23 3.08
N LEU A 26 -6.63 -5.06 3.34
CA LEU A 26 -5.21 -4.96 3.68
C LEU A 26 -4.85 -5.78 4.91
N TYR A 27 -5.59 -5.62 6.02
CA TYR A 27 -5.28 -6.33 7.27
C TYR A 27 -5.45 -7.84 7.14
N VAL A 28 -6.48 -8.31 6.43
CA VAL A 28 -6.67 -9.74 6.13
C VAL A 28 -5.49 -10.29 5.34
N ASN A 29 -5.08 -9.61 4.27
CA ASN A 29 -3.94 -10.02 3.44
C ASN A 29 -2.59 -9.98 4.18
N LYS A 30 -2.50 -9.20 5.25
CA LYS A 30 -1.31 -9.16 6.13
C LYS A 30 -1.40 -10.16 7.30
N GLY A 31 -2.31 -11.14 7.25
CA GLY A 31 -2.44 -12.19 8.26
C GLY A 31 -3.00 -11.70 9.60
N LYS A 32 -3.79 -10.62 9.59
CA LYS A 32 -4.46 -10.06 10.77
C LYS A 32 -5.99 -10.17 10.67
N PRO A 33 -6.55 -11.41 10.60
CA PRO A 33 -7.97 -11.61 10.30
C PRO A 33 -8.90 -11.04 11.37
N VAL A 34 -8.49 -11.01 12.65
CA VAL A 34 -9.31 -10.45 13.74
C VAL A 34 -9.53 -8.95 13.54
N PHE A 35 -8.48 -8.19 13.18
CA PHE A 35 -8.63 -6.77 12.85
C PHE A 35 -9.51 -6.57 11.62
N GLY A 36 -9.34 -7.43 10.61
CA GLY A 36 -10.20 -7.44 9.44
C GLY A 36 -11.67 -7.69 9.79
N ALA A 37 -11.96 -8.63 10.69
CA ALA A 37 -13.31 -8.95 11.12
C ALA A 37 -13.97 -7.77 11.86
N VAL A 38 -13.24 -7.10 12.77
CA VAL A 38 -13.75 -5.90 13.47
C VAL A 38 -14.07 -4.78 12.49
N MET A 39 -13.16 -4.51 11.53
CA MET A 39 -13.41 -3.52 10.49
C MET A 39 -14.62 -3.88 9.61
N GLY A 40 -14.76 -5.16 9.22
CA GLY A 40 -15.89 -5.64 8.45
C GLY A 40 -17.23 -5.52 9.19
N PHE A 41 -17.24 -5.72 10.50
CA PHE A 41 -18.43 -5.51 11.32
C PHE A 41 -18.88 -4.04 11.29
N ILE A 42 -17.94 -3.10 11.50
CA ILE A 42 -18.23 -1.65 11.48
C ILE A 42 -18.66 -1.23 10.05
N GLU A 43 -17.92 -1.66 9.02
CA GLU A 43 -18.22 -1.43 7.61
C GLU A 43 -19.66 -1.86 7.29
N SER A 44 -20.05 -3.09 7.66
CA SER A 44 -21.39 -3.62 7.40
C SER A 44 -22.48 -2.83 8.10
N ALA A 45 -22.24 -2.37 9.32
CA ALA A 45 -23.20 -1.54 10.06
C ALA A 45 -23.41 -0.17 9.37
N ILE A 46 -22.34 0.49 8.96
CA ILE A 46 -22.38 1.76 8.21
C ILE A 46 -23.09 1.57 6.87
N TRP A 47 -22.77 0.48 6.18
CA TRP A 47 -23.38 0.17 4.88
C TRP A 47 -24.90 0.03 4.98
N VAL A 48 -25.41 -0.71 5.97
CA VAL A 48 -26.85 -0.88 6.19
C VAL A 48 -27.54 0.47 6.42
N VAL A 49 -26.91 1.35 7.22
CA VAL A 49 -27.47 2.70 7.46
C VAL A 49 -27.47 3.52 6.17
N ALA A 50 -26.40 3.50 5.39
CA ALA A 50 -26.30 4.24 4.12
C ALA A 50 -27.34 3.77 3.10
N ILE A 51 -27.46 2.44 2.91
CA ILE A 51 -28.40 1.90 1.93
C ILE A 51 -29.86 2.08 2.34
N SER A 52 -30.16 2.06 3.64
CA SER A 52 -31.52 2.29 4.14
C SER A 52 -32.05 3.70 3.79
N GLN A 53 -31.17 4.70 3.73
CA GLN A 53 -31.54 6.05 3.30
C GLN A 53 -31.80 6.13 1.80
N VAL A 54 -31.03 5.43 0.99
CA VAL A 54 -31.19 5.42 -0.47
C VAL A 54 -32.49 4.71 -0.87
N ILE A 55 -32.82 3.59 -0.20
CA ILE A 55 -34.02 2.80 -0.51
C ILE A 55 -35.32 3.58 -0.24
N GLN A 56 -35.31 4.55 0.67
CA GLN A 56 -36.51 5.35 0.99
C GLN A 56 -36.97 6.20 -0.19
N ASP A 57 -36.03 6.61 -1.07
CA ASP A 57 -36.38 7.37 -2.29
C ASP A 57 -35.40 7.05 -3.44
N LEU A 58 -35.60 5.85 -4.01
CA LEU A 58 -34.79 5.36 -5.14
C LEU A 58 -34.97 6.16 -6.44
N ASN A 59 -36.00 7.00 -6.52
CA ASN A 59 -36.24 7.83 -7.70
C ASN A 59 -35.44 9.14 -7.69
N ASP A 60 -34.83 9.50 -6.54
CA ASP A 60 -34.03 10.70 -6.43
C ASP A 60 -32.59 10.50 -6.92
N PRO A 61 -32.20 11.11 -8.04
CA PRO A 61 -30.85 10.92 -8.59
C PRO A 61 -29.75 11.50 -7.70
N PHE A 62 -30.04 12.49 -6.83
CA PHE A 62 -29.05 13.08 -5.93
C PHE A 62 -28.61 12.08 -4.84
N LEU A 63 -29.52 11.23 -4.35
CA LEU A 63 -29.18 10.20 -3.35
C LEU A 63 -28.30 9.12 -3.96
N ILE A 64 -28.63 8.67 -5.19
CA ILE A 64 -27.83 7.70 -5.93
C ILE A 64 -26.44 8.28 -6.25
N PHE A 65 -26.38 9.53 -6.68
CA PHE A 65 -25.12 10.21 -6.98
C PHE A 65 -24.24 10.38 -5.73
N GLY A 66 -24.84 10.80 -4.60
CA GLY A 66 -24.14 10.88 -3.31
C GLY A 66 -23.55 9.54 -2.88
N TYR A 67 -24.32 8.46 -3.04
CA TYR A 67 -23.87 7.10 -2.76
C TYR A 67 -22.70 6.67 -3.64
N ALA A 68 -22.80 6.87 -4.96
CA ALA A 68 -21.76 6.48 -5.90
C ALA A 68 -20.46 7.31 -5.72
N LEU A 69 -20.58 8.62 -5.53
CA LEU A 69 -19.44 9.48 -5.25
C LEU A 69 -18.76 9.15 -3.93
N GLY A 70 -19.55 8.86 -2.88
CA GLY A 70 -19.01 8.44 -1.58
C GLY A 70 -18.18 7.17 -1.70
N PHE A 71 -18.68 6.18 -2.46
CA PHE A 71 -17.96 4.95 -2.75
C PHE A 71 -16.63 5.20 -3.46
N ALA A 72 -16.65 5.97 -4.55
CA ALA A 72 -15.46 6.30 -5.34
C ALA A 72 -14.42 7.06 -4.51
N SER A 73 -14.87 8.09 -3.78
CA SER A 73 -14.01 8.89 -2.90
C SER A 73 -13.44 8.08 -1.75
N GLY A 74 -14.24 7.17 -1.17
CA GLY A 74 -13.80 6.27 -0.10
C GLY A 74 -12.74 5.28 -0.57
N THR A 75 -12.82 4.78 -1.80
CA THR A 75 -11.78 3.94 -2.41
C THR A 75 -10.45 4.69 -2.51
N ILE A 76 -10.48 5.93 -2.99
CA ILE A 76 -9.29 6.79 -3.10
C ILE A 76 -8.71 7.08 -1.70
N MET A 77 -9.57 7.47 -0.76
CA MET A 77 -9.18 7.75 0.62
C MET A 77 -8.56 6.53 1.29
N GLY A 78 -9.18 5.35 1.16
CA GLY A 78 -8.68 4.09 1.70
C GLY A 78 -7.31 3.73 1.13
N SER A 79 -7.11 3.89 -0.17
CA SER A 79 -5.81 3.68 -0.83
C SER A 79 -4.75 4.67 -0.34
N TYR A 80 -5.10 5.93 -0.16
CA TYR A 80 -4.19 6.94 0.38
C TYR A 80 -3.76 6.62 1.81
N ILE A 81 -4.71 6.25 2.67
CA ILE A 81 -4.44 5.85 4.05
C ILE A 81 -3.57 4.57 4.08
N GLU A 82 -3.88 3.57 3.23
CA GLU A 82 -3.08 2.35 3.09
C GLU A 82 -1.63 2.67 2.76
N ASN A 83 -1.39 3.51 1.76
CA ASN A 83 -0.06 3.93 1.36
C ASN A 83 0.69 4.72 2.45
N THR A 84 -0.04 5.50 3.25
CA THR A 84 0.52 6.27 4.37
C THR A 84 0.90 5.36 5.54
N ILE A 85 0.02 4.44 5.91
CA ILE A 85 0.28 3.44 6.96
C ILE A 85 1.40 2.50 6.53
N ALA A 86 1.46 2.13 5.24
CA ALA A 86 2.52 1.32 4.61
C ALA A 86 2.89 0.08 5.43
N ILE A 87 1.86 -0.73 5.82
CA ILE A 87 2.04 -1.93 6.64
C ILE A 87 2.72 -3.03 5.84
N GLY A 88 3.66 -3.73 6.50
CA GLY A 88 4.32 -4.93 6.00
C GLY A 88 5.72 -4.66 5.48
N ASP A 89 6.34 -5.73 5.00
CA ASP A 89 7.69 -5.71 4.43
C ASP A 89 7.61 -5.82 2.90
N ILE A 90 8.65 -5.35 2.26
CA ILE A 90 8.84 -5.43 0.80
C ILE A 90 10.24 -5.94 0.49
N VAL A 91 10.34 -6.63 -0.62
CA VAL A 91 11.61 -6.87 -1.31
C VAL A 91 11.84 -5.72 -2.28
N VAL A 92 12.99 -5.10 -2.19
CA VAL A 92 13.49 -4.12 -3.17
C VAL A 92 14.61 -4.77 -3.95
N ARG A 93 14.48 -4.82 -5.28
CA ARG A 93 15.53 -5.30 -6.17
C ARG A 93 16.02 -4.12 -7.00
N ILE A 94 17.30 -3.87 -6.92
CA ILE A 94 17.97 -2.78 -7.60
C ILE A 94 18.90 -3.38 -8.64
N PHE A 95 18.62 -3.15 -9.90
CA PHE A 95 19.39 -3.65 -11.04
C PHE A 95 20.32 -2.53 -11.50
N ALA A 96 21.61 -2.80 -11.49
CA ALA A 96 22.61 -1.89 -12.01
C ALA A 96 23.67 -2.70 -12.78
N PRO A 97 24.40 -2.09 -13.75
CA PRO A 97 25.57 -2.72 -14.31
C PRO A 97 26.54 -3.18 -13.22
N LYS A 98 27.26 -4.25 -13.45
CA LYS A 98 28.24 -4.76 -12.48
C LYS A 98 29.48 -3.87 -12.49
N ASP A 99 29.44 -2.80 -11.74
CA ASP A 99 30.46 -1.77 -11.62
C ASP A 99 30.65 -1.30 -10.18
N THR A 100 31.45 -0.26 -10.02
CA THR A 100 31.73 0.37 -8.70
C THR A 100 30.47 0.96 -8.07
N GLU A 101 29.49 1.40 -8.86
CA GLU A 101 28.27 2.03 -8.37
C GLU A 101 27.34 1.00 -7.72
N SER A 102 27.20 -0.20 -8.31
CA SER A 102 26.40 -1.27 -7.73
C SER A 102 26.95 -1.72 -6.36
N MET A 103 28.26 -1.76 -6.20
CA MET A 103 28.92 -2.01 -4.90
C MET A 103 28.70 -0.85 -3.93
N GLY A 104 28.71 0.39 -4.41
CA GLY A 104 28.44 1.59 -3.64
C GLY A 104 27.06 1.60 -3.04
N ILE A 105 26.04 1.26 -3.83
CA ILE A 105 24.65 1.14 -3.37
C ILE A 105 24.54 0.12 -2.23
N ALA A 106 25.09 -1.08 -2.43
CA ALA A 106 25.00 -2.14 -1.42
C ALA A 106 25.76 -1.77 -0.13
N LYS A 107 26.90 -1.09 -0.23
CA LYS A 107 27.68 -0.60 0.90
C LYS A 107 26.91 0.42 1.70
N GLU A 108 26.39 1.47 1.04
CA GLU A 108 25.64 2.56 1.69
C GLU A 108 24.38 2.03 2.38
N LEU A 109 23.65 1.13 1.72
CA LEU A 109 22.47 0.50 2.33
C LEU A 109 22.84 -0.31 3.59
N ARG A 110 23.96 -1.04 3.58
CA ARG A 110 24.43 -1.77 4.76
C ARG A 110 24.83 -0.85 5.89
N GLU A 111 25.49 0.26 5.61
CA GLU A 111 25.88 1.29 6.60
C GLU A 111 24.64 1.93 7.25
N LYS A 112 23.51 2.03 6.51
CA LYS A 112 22.21 2.47 7.04
C LYS A 112 21.43 1.34 7.74
N GLY A 113 22.02 0.17 7.91
CA GLY A 113 21.43 -0.96 8.63
C GLY A 113 20.42 -1.79 7.85
N PHE A 114 20.43 -1.71 6.52
CA PHE A 114 19.61 -2.58 5.67
C PHE A 114 20.29 -3.92 5.44
N GLY A 115 19.53 -5.03 5.52
CA GLY A 115 19.99 -6.34 5.11
C GLY A 115 20.02 -6.42 3.58
N VAL A 116 21.23 -6.54 3.02
CA VAL A 116 21.45 -6.49 1.57
C VAL A 116 22.25 -7.70 1.10
N THR A 117 21.74 -8.37 0.09
CA THR A 117 22.41 -9.44 -0.65
C THR A 117 22.62 -9.00 -2.09
N ILE A 118 23.84 -9.24 -2.62
CA ILE A 118 24.14 -9.00 -4.02
C ILE A 118 24.06 -10.33 -4.76
N VAL A 119 23.35 -10.33 -5.88
CA VAL A 119 23.26 -11.46 -6.81
C VAL A 119 23.76 -10.98 -8.17
N ASN A 120 24.75 -11.66 -8.72
CA ASN A 120 25.24 -11.36 -10.07
C ASN A 120 24.43 -12.15 -11.09
N GLY A 121 24.14 -11.53 -12.21
CA GLY A 121 23.41 -12.13 -13.32
C GLY A 121 23.92 -11.60 -14.65
N GLU A 122 23.31 -12.08 -15.74
CA GLU A 122 23.58 -11.63 -17.10
C GLU A 122 22.30 -11.03 -17.67
N GLY A 123 22.39 -9.80 -18.13
CA GLY A 123 21.30 -9.06 -18.78
C GLY A 123 21.53 -8.89 -20.28
N LEU A 124 20.59 -8.24 -20.96
CA LEU A 124 20.68 -7.99 -22.40
C LEU A 124 21.94 -7.20 -22.81
N GLN A 125 22.42 -6.33 -21.93
CA GLN A 125 23.57 -5.45 -22.20
C GLN A 125 24.87 -5.92 -21.51
N GLY A 126 24.90 -7.14 -20.96
CA GLY A 126 26.06 -7.70 -20.26
C GLY A 126 25.80 -8.04 -18.80
N GLU A 127 26.88 -8.08 -18.00
CA GLU A 127 26.79 -8.43 -16.58
C GLU A 127 25.99 -7.40 -15.79
N VAL A 128 25.05 -7.89 -14.99
CA VAL A 128 24.20 -7.08 -14.11
C VAL A 128 24.37 -7.53 -12.66
N SER A 129 24.40 -6.57 -11.75
CA SER A 129 24.38 -6.80 -10.32
C SER A 129 22.99 -6.45 -9.78
N ILE A 130 22.36 -7.39 -9.08
CA ILE A 130 21.06 -7.22 -8.46
C ILE A 130 21.29 -7.07 -6.95
N THR A 131 21.09 -5.88 -6.45
CA THR A 131 21.09 -5.63 -5.02
C THR A 131 19.71 -5.93 -4.45
N TRP A 132 19.63 -6.96 -3.62
CA TRP A 132 18.40 -7.47 -3.04
C TRP A 132 18.29 -7.04 -1.57
N CYS A 133 17.26 -6.26 -1.24
CA CYS A 133 17.05 -5.72 0.09
C CYS A 133 15.61 -6.03 0.56
N VAL A 134 15.47 -6.60 1.77
CA VAL A 134 14.17 -6.74 2.43
C VAL A 134 14.05 -5.68 3.51
N THR A 135 12.99 -4.89 3.45
CA THR A 135 12.81 -3.76 4.35
C THR A 135 11.33 -3.48 4.66
N PRO A 136 11.01 -2.90 5.83
CA PRO A 136 9.68 -2.37 6.07
C PRO A 136 9.28 -1.36 4.98
N ARG A 137 8.04 -1.48 4.48
CA ARG A 137 7.53 -0.61 3.41
C ARG A 137 7.66 0.89 3.74
N LYS A 138 7.59 1.25 5.03
CA LYS A 138 7.79 2.62 5.50
C LYS A 138 9.16 3.20 5.17
N ARG A 139 10.19 2.34 5.07
CA ARG A 139 11.56 2.75 4.76
C ARG A 139 11.90 2.74 3.28
N LEU A 140 10.95 2.39 2.40
CA LEU A 140 11.17 2.36 0.95
C LEU A 140 11.72 3.68 0.41
N LYS A 141 11.15 4.81 0.85
CA LYS A 141 11.60 6.14 0.39
C LYS A 141 13.07 6.41 0.73
N GLU A 142 13.56 5.92 1.86
CA GLU A 142 14.96 6.02 2.27
C GLU A 142 15.86 5.21 1.33
N VAL A 143 15.45 3.97 1.01
CA VAL A 143 16.18 3.12 0.06
C VAL A 143 16.25 3.78 -1.32
N LEU A 144 15.09 4.24 -1.84
CA LEU A 144 15.05 4.89 -3.15
C LEU A 144 15.89 6.16 -3.22
N LYS A 145 15.95 6.94 -2.14
CA LYS A 145 16.80 8.11 -2.06
C LYS A 145 18.27 7.75 -2.17
N ILE A 146 18.74 6.76 -1.40
CA ILE A 146 20.14 6.29 -1.45
C ILE A 146 20.49 5.81 -2.88
N VAL A 147 19.60 5.04 -3.49
CA VAL A 147 19.83 4.54 -4.86
C VAL A 147 19.94 5.68 -5.85
N SER A 148 19.02 6.64 -5.82
CA SER A 148 19.00 7.77 -6.76
C SER A 148 20.18 8.74 -6.58
N GLU A 149 20.77 8.81 -5.40
CA GLU A 149 21.96 9.63 -5.13
C GLU A 149 23.24 9.00 -5.71
N ILE A 150 23.30 7.67 -5.82
CA ILE A 150 24.48 6.94 -6.32
C ILE A 150 24.35 6.61 -7.81
N ASN A 151 23.20 6.10 -8.20
CA ASN A 151 22.91 5.75 -9.59
C ASN A 151 21.44 6.09 -9.92
N PRO A 152 21.18 7.26 -10.51
CA PRO A 152 19.84 7.70 -10.90
C PRO A 152 19.19 6.80 -11.98
N ASP A 153 19.99 6.11 -12.79
CA ASP A 153 19.53 5.26 -13.89
C ASP A 153 19.30 3.80 -13.45
N ALA A 154 19.52 3.47 -12.16
CA ALA A 154 19.30 2.12 -11.67
C ALA A 154 17.82 1.72 -11.78
N TYR A 155 17.57 0.55 -12.35
CA TYR A 155 16.21 0.00 -12.45
C TYR A 155 15.81 -0.64 -11.11
N VAL A 156 14.74 -0.12 -10.50
CA VAL A 156 14.28 -0.58 -9.17
C VAL A 156 12.90 -1.20 -9.26
N THR A 157 12.76 -2.41 -8.74
CA THR A 157 11.46 -3.08 -8.58
C THR A 157 11.17 -3.36 -7.11
N THR A 158 9.90 -3.33 -6.75
CA THR A 158 9.45 -3.66 -5.40
C THR A 158 8.36 -4.71 -5.43
N GLU A 159 8.38 -5.62 -4.46
CA GLU A 159 7.41 -6.69 -4.33
C GLU A 159 7.00 -6.85 -2.86
N PRO A 160 5.69 -6.88 -2.54
CA PRO A 160 5.24 -7.17 -1.18
C PRO A 160 5.71 -8.56 -0.74
N THR A 161 6.18 -8.67 0.50
CA THR A 161 6.60 -9.96 1.07
C THR A 161 6.05 -10.13 2.48
N ASN A 162 5.85 -11.39 2.86
CA ASN A 162 5.47 -11.77 4.21
C ASN A 162 6.55 -12.74 4.74
N PRO A 163 7.55 -12.25 5.49
CA PRO A 163 8.56 -13.09 6.08
C PRO A 163 7.92 -14.12 7.01
N THR A 164 8.20 -15.41 6.81
CA THR A 164 7.64 -16.52 7.61
C THR A 164 8.50 -16.90 8.79
N THR A 165 9.80 -16.53 8.76
CA THR A 165 10.75 -16.80 9.85
C THR A 165 11.43 -15.51 10.26
N LEU A 166 11.37 -15.20 11.57
CA LEU A 166 12.01 -14.01 12.14
C LEU A 166 13.44 -14.27 12.63
N THR A 167 13.90 -15.52 12.62
CA THR A 167 15.18 -15.94 13.19
C THR A 167 16.36 -15.91 12.23
N GLY A 168 16.17 -15.55 10.99
CA GLY A 168 17.22 -15.45 9.98
C GLY A 168 17.54 -14.01 9.60
N ASN A 169 18.59 -13.44 10.20
CA ASN A 169 19.32 -12.26 9.71
C ASN A 169 18.60 -10.91 9.66
N ARG A 170 18.28 -10.37 10.82
CA ARG A 170 18.36 -8.92 11.04
C ARG A 170 19.70 -8.57 11.75
N LYS A 171 20.81 -9.10 11.25
CA LYS A 171 22.16 -8.67 11.65
C LYS A 171 22.85 -8.06 10.47
#